data_53f271b1712328cfc81991e4bf54b51e
#
_entry.id   53f271b1712328cfc81991e4bf54b51e
#
_cell.length_a   1.000
_cell.length_b   1.000
_cell.length_c   1.000
_cell.angle_alpha   90.00
_cell.angle_beta   90.00
_cell.angle_gamma   90.00
#
_symmetry.space_group_name_H-M   'P 1'
#
loop_
_entity.id
_entity.type
_entity.pdbx_description
1 polymer ?
#
loop_
_entity_poly.entity_id
_entity_poly.type
_entity_poly.pdbx_seq_one_letter_code
_entity_poly.pdbx_strand_id
1 'polypeptide(L)'
;MRAFREYSVPEWLRLVPLKWLVKQIRNDIGAYFFCRSAARVEIFLDKLRVEPPEQLDLAVVIAFENVQVIRNQIIARNKYQFFSNVLIVDNSRDDSKSSEIQALCRMESVPYIRLPKLNLRHPARSHSYALQWAYKNVVESIKPRSFGFIDHDLFPFCNKSPFERVESTPFYGLKRDSVIGNGSWQLWTGFCFFNYKMTQEYALNFFYDFSNGLDSGGRNFSQLYRFFSQEDIFYTNQSLATFDIGGQKMTLEILDGAWIHLGGVGYMQNFDERWNAFSPIYTAITSNDCEDSALNKIAIELEVLPVGKTFMGYKNDSWQPAGGYRREFKSN
;
A
#
# COMPACT_ATOMS: atom_id res chain seq x y z
N MET A 1 -19.12 -5.46 -3.05
CA MET A 1 -19.51 -6.68 -3.84
C MET A 1 -20.28 -6.22 -5.06
N ARG A 2 -20.14 -6.89 -6.22
CA ARG A 2 -20.97 -6.64 -7.42
C ARG A 2 -22.45 -6.74 -7.07
N ALA A 3 -23.30 -5.92 -7.70
CA ALA A 3 -24.74 -6.05 -7.54
C ALA A 3 -25.21 -7.42 -8.09
N PHE A 4 -26.22 -8.02 -7.50
CA PHE A 4 -26.68 -9.35 -7.91
C PHE A 4 -27.07 -9.44 -9.40
N ARG A 5 -27.56 -8.35 -9.98
CA ARG A 5 -27.92 -8.24 -11.40
C ARG A 5 -26.72 -8.27 -12.37
N GLU A 6 -25.50 -8.07 -11.86
CA GLU A 6 -24.27 -8.04 -12.65
C GLU A 6 -23.61 -9.43 -12.81
N TYR A 7 -24.20 -10.45 -12.16
CA TYR A 7 -23.72 -11.82 -12.31
C TYR A 7 -24.44 -12.52 -13.46
N SER A 8 -23.67 -13.22 -14.29
CA SER A 8 -24.19 -13.99 -15.41
C SER A 8 -24.97 -15.24 -14.95
N VAL A 9 -25.80 -15.80 -15.83
CA VAL A 9 -26.54 -17.04 -15.56
C VAL A 9 -25.61 -18.20 -15.15
N PRO A 10 -24.45 -18.45 -15.82
CA PRO A 10 -23.51 -19.48 -15.37
C PRO A 10 -22.93 -19.25 -13.99
N GLU A 11 -22.70 -17.98 -13.60
CA GLU A 11 -22.23 -17.66 -12.24
C GLU A 11 -23.31 -17.96 -11.19
N TRP A 12 -24.57 -17.67 -11.48
CA TRP A 12 -25.70 -18.03 -10.61
C TRP A 12 -25.86 -19.52 -10.46
N LEU A 13 -25.77 -20.30 -11.53
CA LEU A 13 -25.80 -21.76 -11.47
C LEU A 13 -24.67 -22.35 -10.60
N ARG A 14 -23.51 -21.68 -10.56
CA ARG A 14 -22.38 -22.04 -9.68
C ARG A 14 -22.46 -21.44 -8.28
N LEU A 15 -23.55 -20.77 -7.94
CA LEU A 15 -23.78 -20.07 -6.65
C LEU A 15 -22.67 -19.03 -6.33
N VAL A 16 -22.02 -18.45 -7.34
CA VAL A 16 -20.93 -17.50 -7.16
C VAL A 16 -21.37 -16.28 -6.34
N PRO A 17 -22.54 -15.64 -6.60
CA PRO A 17 -22.99 -14.50 -5.81
C PRO A 17 -23.14 -14.82 -4.33
N LEU A 18 -23.73 -15.98 -4.01
CA LEU A 18 -23.95 -16.41 -2.63
C LEU A 18 -22.62 -16.72 -1.92
N LYS A 19 -21.68 -17.38 -2.63
CA LYS A 19 -20.33 -17.63 -2.08
C LYS A 19 -19.61 -16.34 -1.73
N TRP A 20 -19.71 -15.31 -2.60
CA TRP A 20 -19.11 -14.00 -2.31
C TRP A 20 -19.81 -13.29 -1.16
N LEU A 21 -21.14 -13.35 -1.08
CA LEU A 21 -21.90 -12.79 0.04
C LEU A 21 -21.46 -13.39 1.36
N VAL A 22 -21.41 -14.72 1.48
CA VAL A 22 -20.98 -15.41 2.69
C VAL A 22 -19.53 -15.05 3.06
N LYS A 23 -18.63 -15.02 2.07
CA LYS A 23 -17.24 -14.58 2.31
C LYS A 23 -17.17 -13.13 2.81
N GLN A 24 -18.00 -12.24 2.27
CA GLN A 24 -18.04 -10.84 2.68
C GLN A 24 -18.56 -10.70 4.12
N ILE A 25 -19.70 -11.33 4.44
CA ILE A 25 -20.26 -11.31 5.80
C ILE A 25 -19.24 -11.82 6.82
N ARG A 26 -18.61 -12.97 6.54
CA ARG A 26 -17.56 -13.51 7.41
C ARG A 26 -16.42 -12.52 7.63
N ASN A 27 -15.97 -11.86 6.55
CA ASN A 27 -14.87 -10.91 6.65
C ASN A 27 -15.30 -9.66 7.43
N ASP A 28 -16.53 -9.18 7.26
CA ASP A 28 -17.05 -8.00 7.95
C ASP A 28 -17.20 -8.28 9.45
N ILE A 29 -17.67 -9.47 9.82
CA ILE A 29 -17.71 -9.91 11.22
C ILE A 29 -16.29 -9.97 11.80
N GLY A 30 -15.35 -10.61 11.10
CA GLY A 30 -13.96 -10.70 11.52
C GLY A 30 -13.31 -9.31 11.70
N ALA A 31 -13.56 -8.40 10.75
CA ALA A 31 -13.10 -7.03 10.80
C ALA A 31 -13.67 -6.25 11.99
N TYR A 32 -14.96 -6.40 12.23
CA TYR A 32 -15.63 -5.77 13.36
C TYR A 32 -14.98 -6.12 14.70
N PHE A 33 -14.71 -7.41 14.92
CA PHE A 33 -14.03 -7.84 16.15
C PHE A 33 -12.55 -7.43 16.18
N PHE A 34 -11.85 -7.55 15.06
CA PHE A 34 -10.44 -7.17 14.99
C PHE A 34 -10.22 -5.67 15.21
N CYS A 35 -11.02 -4.81 14.62
CA CYS A 35 -10.91 -3.36 14.82
C CYS A 35 -11.26 -2.93 16.27
N ARG A 36 -11.90 -3.77 17.05
CA ARG A 36 -12.15 -3.55 18.49
C ARG A 36 -11.11 -4.19 19.40
N SER A 37 -10.20 -4.98 18.86
CA SER A 37 -9.14 -5.56 19.66
C SER A 37 -8.13 -4.50 20.07
N ALA A 38 -7.73 -4.54 21.34
CA ALA A 38 -6.69 -3.65 21.85
C ALA A 38 -5.35 -3.99 21.19
N ALA A 39 -4.77 -3.04 20.47
CA ALA A 39 -3.38 -3.11 20.10
C ALA A 39 -2.51 -2.73 21.29
N ARG A 40 -1.29 -3.23 21.34
CA ARG A 40 -0.27 -2.68 22.22
C ARG A 40 0.19 -1.35 21.63
N VAL A 41 -0.53 -0.29 22.00
CA VAL A 41 -0.13 1.08 21.65
C VAL A 41 1.05 1.42 22.52
N GLU A 42 2.25 1.44 21.97
CA GLU A 42 3.41 1.95 22.68
C GLU A 42 3.56 3.45 22.45
N ILE A 43 3.53 4.15 23.53
CA ILE A 43 4.12 5.43 24.00
C ILE A 43 4.27 6.61 23.00
N PHE A 44 4.10 6.45 21.69
CA PHE A 44 4.47 7.47 20.71
C PHE A 44 3.29 8.21 20.04
N LEU A 45 2.05 7.87 20.37
CA LEU A 45 0.91 8.67 19.88
C LEU A 45 0.96 10.12 20.41
N ASP A 46 1.59 10.33 21.54
CA ASP A 46 1.82 11.70 22.07
C ASP A 46 2.75 12.51 21.18
N LYS A 47 3.69 11.87 20.45
CA LYS A 47 4.53 12.56 19.45
C LYS A 47 3.76 12.91 18.17
N LEU A 48 2.74 12.16 17.80
CA LEU A 48 1.84 12.51 16.69
C LEU A 48 0.89 13.68 17.04
N ARG A 49 0.79 14.05 18.32
CA ARG A 49 -0.06 15.13 18.82
C ARG A 49 0.66 16.46 19.00
N VAL A 50 1.91 16.57 18.56
CA VAL A 50 2.67 17.82 18.68
C VAL A 50 2.08 18.90 17.77
N GLU A 51 1.47 18.52 16.65
CA GLU A 51 0.76 19.43 15.74
C GLU A 51 -0.75 19.36 15.96
N PRO A 52 -1.46 20.49 15.82
CA PRO A 52 -2.92 20.46 15.79
C PRO A 52 -3.42 19.51 14.68
N PRO A 53 -4.47 18.71 14.93
CA PRO A 53 -4.95 17.72 13.95
C PRO A 53 -5.21 18.31 12.56
N GLU A 54 -5.69 19.54 12.48
CA GLU A 54 -5.96 20.27 11.24
C GLU A 54 -4.71 20.65 10.43
N GLN A 55 -3.53 20.53 11.00
CA GLN A 55 -2.22 20.77 10.34
C GLN A 55 -1.45 19.47 10.12
N LEU A 56 -1.89 18.37 10.72
CA LEU A 56 -1.20 17.09 10.72
C LEU A 56 -1.42 16.34 9.41
N ASP A 57 -0.33 16.02 8.72
CA ASP A 57 -0.29 15.03 7.64
C ASP A 57 0.27 13.73 8.19
N LEU A 58 -0.52 12.66 8.14
CA LEU A 58 -0.19 11.36 8.73
C LEU A 58 0.07 10.31 7.67
N ALA A 59 1.29 9.83 7.53
CA ALA A 59 1.62 8.65 6.75
C ALA A 59 1.58 7.40 7.65
N VAL A 60 0.89 6.36 7.21
CA VAL A 60 0.81 5.07 7.90
C VAL A 60 1.49 4.01 7.04
N VAL A 61 2.49 3.35 7.61
CA VAL A 61 3.21 2.25 6.97
C VAL A 61 2.83 0.94 7.66
N ILE A 62 2.31 -0.01 6.86
CA ILE A 62 2.02 -1.36 7.38
C ILE A 62 3.27 -2.21 7.27
N ALA A 63 3.96 -2.42 8.40
CA ALA A 63 5.16 -3.25 8.47
C ALA A 63 4.82 -4.75 8.55
N PHE A 64 5.66 -5.58 7.93
CA PHE A 64 5.52 -7.02 7.96
C PHE A 64 6.88 -7.73 7.88
N GLU A 65 7.30 -8.32 9.00
CA GLU A 65 8.42 -9.29 9.19
C GLU A 65 9.81 -8.89 8.64
N ASN A 66 9.96 -7.76 7.91
CA ASN A 66 11.23 -7.39 7.31
C ASN A 66 11.85 -6.13 7.94
N VAL A 67 12.75 -6.34 8.89
CA VAL A 67 13.41 -5.26 9.63
C VAL A 67 14.32 -4.42 8.73
N GLN A 68 15.03 -5.06 7.78
CA GLN A 68 15.97 -4.38 6.88
C GLN A 68 15.25 -3.37 5.99
N VAL A 69 14.10 -3.75 5.44
CA VAL A 69 13.29 -2.88 4.59
C VAL A 69 12.77 -1.68 5.37
N ILE A 70 12.22 -1.92 6.58
CA ILE A 70 11.74 -0.85 7.46
C ILE A 70 12.88 0.11 7.83
N ARG A 71 14.07 -0.42 8.15
CA ARG A 71 15.26 0.41 8.44
C ARG A 71 15.60 1.33 7.28
N ASN A 72 15.66 0.78 6.07
CA ASN A 72 16.01 1.57 4.90
C ASN A 72 14.93 2.58 4.52
N GLN A 73 13.64 2.23 4.71
CA GLN A 73 12.56 3.19 4.52
C GLN A 73 12.64 4.37 5.50
N ILE A 74 12.96 4.11 6.78
CA ILE A 74 13.18 5.16 7.78
C ILE A 74 14.37 6.05 7.41
N ILE A 75 15.49 5.46 7.00
CA ILE A 75 16.68 6.19 6.55
C ILE A 75 16.35 7.09 5.35
N ALA A 76 15.68 6.52 4.34
CA ALA A 76 15.27 7.24 3.15
C ALA A 76 14.36 8.43 3.47
N ARG A 77 13.36 8.19 4.31
CA ARG A 77 12.47 9.23 4.81
C ARG A 77 13.23 10.36 5.52
N ASN A 78 14.14 10.02 6.43
CA ASN A 78 14.91 11.01 7.18
C ASN A 78 15.79 11.86 6.23
N LYS A 79 16.29 11.27 5.15
CA LYS A 79 17.07 12.00 4.15
C LYS A 79 16.23 13.03 3.39
N TYR A 80 15.00 12.67 2.99
CA TYR A 80 14.17 13.52 2.12
C TYR A 80 13.13 14.35 2.87
N GLN A 81 12.97 14.18 4.17
CA GLN A 81 12.22 15.02 5.15
C GLN A 81 10.80 15.47 4.76
N PHE A 82 10.13 14.75 3.84
CA PHE A 82 8.82 15.20 3.35
C PHE A 82 7.62 14.62 4.11
N PHE A 83 7.85 13.83 5.14
CA PHE A 83 6.83 13.43 6.11
C PHE A 83 7.21 13.88 7.50
N SER A 84 6.49 14.82 8.05
CA SER A 84 6.65 15.21 9.46
C SER A 84 6.20 14.07 10.38
N ASN A 85 5.15 13.35 10.03
CA ASN A 85 4.54 12.34 10.88
C ASN A 85 4.34 11.00 10.15
N VAL A 86 5.11 10.00 10.54
CA VAL A 86 4.98 8.61 10.08
C VAL A 86 4.68 7.70 11.26
N LEU A 87 3.71 6.82 11.10
CA LEU A 87 3.36 5.77 12.03
C LEU A 87 3.65 4.41 11.41
N ILE A 88 4.45 3.59 12.07
CA ILE A 88 4.63 2.20 11.72
C ILE A 88 3.58 1.35 12.45
N VAL A 89 2.72 0.67 11.69
CA VAL A 89 1.73 -0.28 12.19
C VAL A 89 2.19 -1.68 11.85
N ASP A 90 2.69 -2.41 12.83
CA ASP A 90 3.30 -3.71 12.65
C ASP A 90 2.26 -4.84 12.69
N ASN A 91 2.14 -5.53 11.55
CA ASN A 91 1.27 -6.67 11.31
C ASN A 91 2.04 -8.00 11.21
N SER A 92 3.28 -8.07 11.72
CA SER A 92 4.11 -9.27 11.68
C SER A 92 3.51 -10.41 12.48
N ARG A 93 3.66 -11.65 12.01
CA ARG A 93 3.24 -12.86 12.72
C ARG A 93 4.35 -13.40 13.63
N ASP A 94 5.60 -13.15 13.24
CA ASP A 94 6.79 -13.53 14.02
C ASP A 94 7.08 -12.48 15.11
N ASP A 95 7.06 -12.93 16.38
CA ASP A 95 7.29 -12.04 17.52
C ASP A 95 8.72 -11.55 17.61
N SER A 96 9.70 -12.34 17.15
CA SER A 96 11.11 -11.94 17.12
C SER A 96 11.29 -10.78 16.15
N LYS A 97 10.74 -10.92 14.92
CA LYS A 97 10.78 -9.86 13.90
C LYS A 97 10.02 -8.61 14.33
N SER A 98 8.87 -8.78 14.97
CA SER A 98 8.14 -7.67 15.56
C SER A 98 8.97 -6.93 16.62
N SER A 99 9.64 -7.67 17.52
CA SER A 99 10.49 -7.08 18.56
C SER A 99 11.68 -6.31 17.96
N GLU A 100 12.26 -6.83 16.88
CA GLU A 100 13.34 -6.16 16.16
C GLU A 100 12.85 -4.85 15.50
N ILE A 101 11.66 -4.87 14.85
CA ILE A 101 11.03 -3.67 14.26
C ILE A 101 10.73 -2.64 15.35
N GLN A 102 10.18 -3.07 16.47
CA GLN A 102 9.89 -2.21 17.62
C GLN A 102 11.16 -1.54 18.17
N ALA A 103 12.24 -2.32 18.36
CA ALA A 103 13.52 -1.80 18.83
C ALA A 103 14.10 -0.77 17.85
N LEU A 104 14.00 -1.04 16.54
CA LEU A 104 14.38 -0.10 15.49
C LEU A 104 13.58 1.19 15.58
N CYS A 105 12.25 1.11 15.65
CA CYS A 105 11.38 2.28 15.74
C CYS A 105 11.67 3.12 17.00
N ARG A 106 11.97 2.47 18.12
CA ARG A 106 12.38 3.14 19.36
C ARG A 106 13.72 3.88 19.18
N MET A 107 14.71 3.24 18.58
CA MET A 107 16.04 3.83 18.32
C MET A 107 15.93 5.06 17.40
N GLU A 108 15.11 4.96 16.35
CA GLU A 108 14.90 6.03 15.36
C GLU A 108 13.84 7.05 15.77
N SER A 109 13.26 6.91 16.96
CA SER A 109 12.17 7.77 17.48
C SER A 109 10.94 7.81 16.56
N VAL A 110 10.61 6.72 15.88
CA VAL A 110 9.45 6.59 15.00
C VAL A 110 8.26 6.02 15.77
N PRO A 111 7.07 6.64 15.72
CA PRO A 111 5.84 6.09 16.27
C PRO A 111 5.56 4.66 15.80
N TYR A 112 5.17 3.79 16.71
CA TYR A 112 4.99 2.37 16.44
C TYR A 112 3.78 1.79 17.18
N ILE A 113 3.01 0.95 16.48
CA ILE A 113 1.89 0.18 17.03
C ILE A 113 2.05 -1.28 16.63
N ARG A 114 1.97 -2.18 17.61
CA ARG A 114 1.90 -3.63 17.37
C ARG A 114 0.45 -4.08 17.31
N LEU A 115 0.00 -4.62 16.16
CA LEU A 115 -1.31 -5.22 16.02
C LEU A 115 -1.40 -6.60 16.69
N PRO A 116 -2.60 -7.04 17.09
CA PRO A 116 -2.82 -8.42 17.49
C PRO A 116 -2.51 -9.38 16.34
N LYS A 117 -1.95 -10.54 16.64
CA LYS A 117 -1.63 -11.55 15.62
C LYS A 117 -2.86 -11.99 14.84
N LEU A 118 -2.74 -11.97 13.53
CA LEU A 118 -3.74 -12.47 12.59
C LEU A 118 -3.28 -13.79 11.98
N ASN A 119 -4.01 -14.87 12.26
CA ASN A 119 -3.80 -16.17 11.61
C ASN A 119 -4.45 -16.23 10.21
N LEU A 120 -4.13 -15.23 9.37
CA LEU A 120 -4.62 -15.17 7.99
C LEU A 120 -3.49 -15.52 7.05
N ARG A 121 -3.64 -16.62 6.30
CA ARG A 121 -2.62 -17.07 5.34
C ARG A 121 -2.54 -16.18 4.09
N HIS A 122 -3.61 -15.48 3.75
CA HIS A 122 -3.68 -14.68 2.53
C HIS A 122 -3.11 -13.28 2.79
N PRO A 123 -2.01 -12.85 2.11
CA PRO A 123 -1.35 -11.57 2.37
C PRO A 123 -2.29 -10.37 2.27
N ALA A 124 -3.03 -10.22 1.15
CA ALA A 124 -3.96 -9.11 0.97
C ALA A 124 -5.05 -9.04 2.04
N ARG A 125 -5.51 -10.19 2.56
CA ARG A 125 -6.47 -10.19 3.67
C ARG A 125 -5.84 -9.68 4.95
N SER A 126 -4.66 -10.17 5.30
CA SER A 126 -3.93 -9.71 6.48
C SER A 126 -3.64 -8.21 6.40
N HIS A 127 -3.17 -7.75 5.25
CA HIS A 127 -2.92 -6.33 4.99
C HIS A 127 -4.19 -5.49 5.12
N SER A 128 -5.31 -5.90 4.50
CA SER A 128 -6.59 -5.19 4.61
C SER A 128 -7.09 -5.03 6.05
N TYR A 129 -6.88 -6.05 6.90
CA TYR A 129 -7.22 -5.96 8.32
C TYR A 129 -6.37 -4.91 9.03
N ALA A 130 -5.07 -4.88 8.76
CA ALA A 130 -4.16 -3.90 9.35
C ALA A 130 -4.50 -2.46 8.91
N LEU A 131 -4.75 -2.25 7.62
CA LEU A 131 -5.19 -0.97 7.08
C LEU A 131 -6.49 -0.49 7.72
N GLN A 132 -7.49 -1.37 7.80
CA GLN A 132 -8.79 -1.02 8.39
C GLN A 132 -8.69 -0.73 9.88
N TRP A 133 -7.84 -1.49 10.60
CA TRP A 133 -7.57 -1.22 12.01
C TRP A 133 -6.92 0.16 12.19
N ALA A 134 -5.89 0.46 11.41
CA ALA A 134 -5.18 1.75 11.48
C ALA A 134 -6.13 2.91 11.14
N TYR A 135 -6.95 2.77 10.10
CA TYR A 135 -7.95 3.78 9.76
C TYR A 135 -8.92 4.04 10.92
N LYS A 136 -9.54 2.97 11.47
CA LYS A 136 -10.56 3.10 12.51
C LYS A 136 -10.03 3.55 13.86
N ASN A 137 -8.83 3.11 14.26
CA ASN A 137 -8.32 3.37 15.61
C ASN A 137 -7.31 4.52 15.68
N VAL A 138 -6.72 4.88 14.55
CA VAL A 138 -5.74 5.98 14.50
C VAL A 138 -6.30 7.16 13.72
N VAL A 139 -6.60 7.00 12.44
CA VAL A 139 -7.02 8.11 11.57
C VAL A 139 -8.32 8.75 12.06
N GLU A 140 -9.37 7.94 12.30
CA GLU A 140 -10.66 8.45 12.80
C GLU A 140 -10.57 9.05 14.21
N SER A 141 -9.61 8.60 15.04
CA SER A 141 -9.41 9.12 16.39
C SER A 141 -8.63 10.44 16.39
N ILE A 142 -7.61 10.58 15.54
CA ILE A 142 -6.76 11.76 15.43
C ILE A 142 -7.45 12.84 14.59
N LYS A 143 -8.12 12.45 13.49
CA LYS A 143 -8.73 13.33 12.49
C LYS A 143 -7.70 14.29 11.88
N PRO A 144 -6.61 13.77 11.28
CA PRO A 144 -5.55 14.61 10.73
C PRO A 144 -6.07 15.44 9.55
N ARG A 145 -5.34 16.47 9.13
CA ARG A 145 -5.62 17.23 7.90
C ARG A 145 -5.70 16.30 6.70
N SER A 146 -4.66 15.47 6.57
CA SER A 146 -4.55 14.45 5.53
C SER A 146 -3.95 13.17 6.10
N PHE A 147 -4.26 12.04 5.48
CA PHE A 147 -3.61 10.78 5.81
C PHE A 147 -3.30 9.98 4.55
N GLY A 148 -2.33 9.07 4.65
CA GLY A 148 -2.00 8.18 3.55
C GLY A 148 -1.47 6.84 4.02
N PHE A 149 -1.59 5.83 3.16
CA PHE A 149 -0.97 4.52 3.36
C PHE A 149 0.17 4.33 2.36
N ILE A 150 1.28 3.80 2.88
CA ILE A 150 2.51 3.56 2.12
C ILE A 150 2.99 2.15 2.43
N ASP A 151 3.29 1.36 1.38
CA ASP A 151 3.91 0.05 1.57
C ASP A 151 5.34 0.20 2.13
N HIS A 152 5.72 -0.74 2.98
CA HIS A 152 7.02 -0.70 3.65
C HIS A 152 8.21 -0.88 2.70
N ASP A 153 7.99 -1.40 1.50
CA ASP A 153 8.99 -1.62 0.45
C ASP A 153 8.94 -0.57 -0.68
N LEU A 154 8.34 0.58 -0.39
CA LEU A 154 8.33 1.77 -1.23
C LEU A 154 9.27 2.84 -0.63
N PHE A 155 10.29 3.23 -1.39
CA PHE A 155 11.35 4.12 -0.93
C PHE A 155 11.34 5.44 -1.68
N PRO A 156 11.35 6.58 -0.98
CA PRO A 156 11.57 7.86 -1.62
C PRO A 156 13.01 8.02 -2.07
N PHE A 157 13.21 8.76 -3.14
CA PHE A 157 14.53 9.20 -3.60
C PHE A 157 14.54 10.69 -4.01
N CYS A 158 13.41 11.37 -3.86
CA CYS A 158 13.24 12.79 -4.12
C CYS A 158 12.39 13.46 -3.04
N ASN A 159 12.55 14.74 -2.82
CA ASN A 159 11.77 15.53 -1.89
C ASN A 159 10.46 16.02 -2.55
N LYS A 160 9.52 15.11 -2.77
CA LYS A 160 8.17 15.40 -3.31
C LYS A 160 7.12 14.83 -2.37
N SER A 161 6.42 15.67 -1.65
CA SER A 161 5.35 15.24 -0.73
C SER A 161 4.06 14.90 -1.50
N PRO A 162 3.54 13.68 -1.38
CA PRO A 162 2.24 13.34 -1.97
C PRO A 162 1.07 14.03 -1.23
N PHE A 163 1.29 14.56 -0.03
CA PHE A 163 0.28 15.31 0.72
C PHE A 163 -0.08 16.66 0.08
N GLU A 164 0.85 17.28 -0.63
CA GLU A 164 0.57 18.50 -1.41
C GLU A 164 -0.55 18.27 -2.45
N ARG A 165 -0.66 17.04 -2.97
CA ARG A 165 -1.69 16.68 -3.96
C ARG A 165 -3.08 16.58 -3.37
N VAL A 166 -3.21 16.29 -2.09
CA VAL A 166 -4.51 16.16 -1.40
C VAL A 166 -4.94 17.43 -0.65
N GLU A 167 -4.20 18.52 -0.75
CA GLU A 167 -4.65 19.81 -0.18
C GLU A 167 -5.95 20.30 -0.81
N SER A 168 -6.11 20.10 -2.12
CA SER A 168 -7.26 20.56 -2.91
C SER A 168 -8.12 19.45 -3.50
N THR A 169 -7.75 18.18 -3.31
CA THR A 169 -8.47 17.03 -3.85
C THR A 169 -8.83 16.04 -2.74
N PRO A 170 -9.95 15.30 -2.86
CA PRO A 170 -10.37 14.37 -1.81
C PRO A 170 -9.38 13.21 -1.62
N PHE A 171 -8.69 12.79 -2.67
CA PHE A 171 -7.72 11.69 -2.63
C PHE A 171 -6.73 11.78 -3.79
N TYR A 172 -5.59 11.14 -3.60
CA TYR A 172 -4.51 11.01 -4.56
C TYR A 172 -3.80 9.65 -4.39
N GLY A 173 -3.27 9.08 -5.45
CA GLY A 173 -2.51 7.84 -5.37
C GLY A 173 -2.45 7.06 -6.68
N LEU A 174 -1.87 5.87 -6.63
CA LEU A 174 -1.74 5.00 -7.78
C LEU A 174 -3.08 4.30 -8.08
N LYS A 175 -3.71 4.68 -9.19
CA LYS A 175 -4.92 4.03 -9.67
C LYS A 175 -4.60 2.64 -10.24
N ARG A 176 -5.44 1.66 -9.90
CA ARG A 176 -5.44 0.32 -10.49
C ARG A 176 -6.84 -0.08 -10.91
N ASP A 177 -6.99 -0.41 -12.18
CA ASP A 177 -8.27 -0.87 -12.72
C ASP A 177 -8.57 -2.31 -12.28
N SER A 178 -9.85 -2.64 -12.22
CA SER A 178 -10.32 -3.98 -11.92
C SER A 178 -9.77 -5.02 -12.91
N VAL A 179 -9.26 -6.13 -12.39
CA VAL A 179 -8.77 -7.25 -13.22
C VAL A 179 -9.87 -7.97 -14.02
N ILE A 180 -11.16 -7.73 -13.71
CA ILE A 180 -12.30 -8.29 -14.44
C ILE A 180 -12.90 -7.31 -15.46
N GLY A 181 -12.35 -6.09 -15.59
CA GLY A 181 -12.74 -5.14 -16.63
C GLY A 181 -14.17 -4.59 -16.53
N ASN A 182 -14.74 -4.52 -15.32
CA ASN A 182 -16.13 -4.09 -15.09
C ASN A 182 -16.27 -2.56 -14.81
N GLY A 183 -15.23 -1.78 -15.12
CA GLY A 183 -15.19 -0.33 -14.90
C GLY A 183 -14.92 0.09 -13.44
N SER A 184 -14.84 -0.84 -12.50
CA SER A 184 -14.41 -0.51 -11.14
C SER A 184 -12.90 -0.35 -11.07
N TRP A 185 -12.45 0.42 -10.10
CA TRP A 185 -11.03 0.70 -9.87
C TRP A 185 -10.78 1.02 -8.40
N GLN A 186 -9.51 1.05 -8.00
CA GLN A 186 -9.09 1.41 -6.65
C GLN A 186 -7.80 2.24 -6.69
N LEU A 187 -7.53 2.97 -5.62
CA LEU A 187 -6.17 3.37 -5.31
C LEU A 187 -5.43 2.20 -4.67
N TRP A 188 -4.22 1.95 -5.12
CA TRP A 188 -3.36 0.96 -4.50
C TRP A 188 -2.96 1.41 -3.09
N THR A 189 -3.26 0.58 -2.10
CA THR A 189 -3.04 0.92 -0.68
C THR A 189 -1.57 1.00 -0.27
N GLY A 190 -0.66 0.65 -1.17
CA GLY A 190 0.77 0.89 -0.99
C GLY A 190 1.20 2.32 -1.33
N PHE A 191 0.33 3.11 -1.99
CA PHE A 191 0.56 4.53 -2.27
C PHE A 191 -0.78 5.23 -2.51
N CYS A 192 -1.47 5.60 -1.43
CA CYS A 192 -2.74 6.31 -1.48
C CYS A 192 -2.88 7.31 -0.34
N PHE A 193 -3.40 8.50 -0.64
CA PHE A 193 -3.51 9.64 0.25
C PHE A 193 -4.91 10.23 0.17
N PHE A 194 -5.38 10.79 1.29
CA PHE A 194 -6.75 11.30 1.44
C PHE A 194 -6.75 12.61 2.23
N ASN A 195 -7.53 13.57 1.77
CA ASN A 195 -7.92 14.72 2.57
C ASN A 195 -9.00 14.26 3.56
N TYR A 196 -8.72 14.31 4.85
CA TYR A 196 -9.65 13.79 5.85
C TYR A 196 -10.98 14.56 5.85
N LYS A 197 -10.93 15.89 5.82
CA LYS A 197 -12.13 16.73 5.84
C LYS A 197 -13.04 16.48 4.64
N MET A 198 -12.47 16.28 3.45
CA MET A 198 -13.23 16.02 2.22
C MET A 198 -13.77 14.58 2.14
N THR A 199 -13.21 13.66 2.91
CA THR A 199 -13.57 12.23 2.85
C THR A 199 -14.27 11.70 4.11
N GLN A 200 -14.36 12.48 5.19
CA GLN A 200 -14.92 12.03 6.47
C GLN A 200 -16.40 11.61 6.43
N GLU A 201 -17.18 12.17 5.49
CA GLU A 201 -18.59 11.81 5.30
C GLU A 201 -18.77 10.45 4.60
N TYR A 202 -17.71 9.91 4.02
CA TYR A 202 -17.72 8.62 3.35
C TYR A 202 -17.26 7.53 4.32
N ALA A 203 -17.97 6.42 4.34
CA ALA A 203 -17.61 5.27 5.19
C ALA A 203 -16.43 4.49 4.56
N LEU A 204 -15.21 5.05 4.62
CA LEU A 204 -14.03 4.44 4.01
C LEU A 204 -13.81 3.02 4.52
N ASN A 205 -13.48 2.11 3.60
CA ASN A 205 -13.32 0.70 3.87
C ASN A 205 -12.14 0.12 3.10
N PHE A 206 -11.05 -0.17 3.80
CA PHE A 206 -9.80 -0.66 3.22
C PHE A 206 -9.75 -2.18 2.99
N PHE A 207 -10.89 -2.86 3.07
CA PHE A 207 -10.97 -4.25 2.66
C PHE A 207 -10.94 -4.42 1.15
N TYR A 208 -10.51 -5.60 0.72
CA TYR A 208 -10.57 -6.04 -0.66
C TYR A 208 -12.01 -6.23 -1.15
N ASP A 209 -12.22 -6.05 -2.45
CA ASP A 209 -13.46 -6.43 -3.13
C ASP A 209 -13.18 -7.37 -4.31
N PHE A 210 -12.81 -8.60 -3.99
CA PHE A 210 -12.49 -9.62 -4.99
C PHE A 210 -13.64 -9.93 -5.94
N SER A 211 -14.89 -9.68 -5.56
CA SER A 211 -16.03 -9.84 -6.45
C SER A 211 -16.04 -8.81 -7.58
N ASN A 212 -15.43 -7.65 -7.36
CA ASN A 212 -15.17 -6.63 -8.37
C ASN A 212 -13.75 -6.69 -8.93
N GLY A 213 -12.98 -7.74 -8.63
CA GLY A 213 -11.60 -7.86 -9.07
C GLY A 213 -10.66 -6.81 -8.48
N LEU A 214 -10.95 -6.34 -7.27
CA LEU A 214 -10.20 -5.32 -6.56
C LEU A 214 -9.53 -5.91 -5.30
N ASP A 215 -8.29 -5.49 -5.05
CA ASP A 215 -7.48 -5.89 -3.92
C ASP A 215 -7.75 -5.01 -2.68
N SER A 216 -6.81 -4.95 -1.72
CA SER A 216 -6.87 -4.11 -0.52
C SER A 216 -7.28 -2.68 -0.86
N GLY A 217 -8.24 -2.13 -0.12
CA GLY A 217 -8.83 -0.82 -0.43
C GLY A 217 -9.91 -0.83 -1.50
N GLY A 218 -10.17 -1.96 -2.16
CA GLY A 218 -11.13 -2.07 -3.26
C GLY A 218 -12.57 -1.71 -2.90
N ARG A 219 -12.97 -1.85 -1.63
CA ARG A 219 -14.31 -1.45 -1.18
C ARG A 219 -14.54 0.05 -1.25
N ASN A 220 -13.48 0.85 -1.26
CA ASN A 220 -13.59 2.30 -1.44
C ASN A 220 -14.14 2.70 -2.81
N PHE A 221 -14.12 1.80 -3.82
CA PHE A 221 -14.83 2.07 -5.06
C PHE A 221 -16.31 2.36 -4.82
N SER A 222 -16.99 1.50 -4.10
CA SER A 222 -18.42 1.66 -3.81
C SER A 222 -18.74 2.73 -2.76
N GLN A 223 -17.79 3.05 -1.89
CA GLN A 223 -17.98 3.98 -0.78
C GLN A 223 -17.60 5.42 -1.15
N LEU A 224 -16.58 5.61 -2.00
CA LEU A 224 -16.00 6.91 -2.30
C LEU A 224 -15.81 7.12 -3.80
N TYR A 225 -14.96 6.30 -4.46
CA TYR A 225 -14.39 6.65 -5.75
C TYR A 225 -15.43 6.81 -6.88
N ARG A 226 -16.50 6.01 -6.88
CA ARG A 226 -17.55 6.07 -7.90
C ARG A 226 -18.36 7.37 -7.92
N PHE A 227 -18.24 8.20 -6.88
CA PHE A 227 -18.96 9.48 -6.78
C PHE A 227 -18.18 10.65 -7.38
N PHE A 228 -16.96 10.41 -7.84
CA PHE A 228 -16.11 11.41 -8.46
C PHE A 228 -15.90 11.09 -9.95
N SER A 229 -15.90 12.14 -10.79
CA SER A 229 -15.49 11.98 -12.19
C SER A 229 -14.01 11.64 -12.24
N GLN A 230 -13.63 10.68 -13.08
CA GLN A 230 -12.22 10.31 -13.25
C GLN A 230 -11.39 11.43 -13.90
N GLU A 231 -12.04 12.35 -14.59
CA GLU A 231 -11.44 13.51 -15.24
C GLU A 231 -11.03 14.60 -14.23
N ASP A 232 -11.70 14.63 -13.06
CA ASP A 232 -11.44 15.60 -11.98
C ASP A 232 -10.41 15.09 -10.96
N ILE A 233 -9.86 13.89 -11.17
CA ILE A 233 -8.95 13.25 -10.22
C ILE A 233 -7.54 13.24 -10.78
N PHE A 234 -6.60 13.70 -9.97
CA PHE A 234 -5.17 13.53 -10.26
C PHE A 234 -4.67 12.20 -9.72
N TYR A 235 -4.04 11.42 -10.59
CA TYR A 235 -3.44 10.15 -10.24
C TYR A 235 -1.93 10.23 -10.28
N THR A 236 -1.29 9.36 -9.52
CA THR A 236 0.16 9.15 -9.54
C THR A 236 0.62 8.74 -10.93
N ASN A 237 1.65 9.39 -11.44
CA ASN A 237 2.37 8.93 -12.62
C ASN A 237 3.14 7.66 -12.29
N GLN A 238 3.00 6.64 -13.12
CA GLN A 238 3.66 5.36 -12.98
C GLN A 238 4.58 5.12 -14.14
N SER A 239 5.82 4.72 -13.87
CA SER A 239 6.76 4.27 -14.90
C SER A 239 7.51 3.03 -14.44
N LEU A 240 8.08 2.31 -15.39
CA LEU A 240 8.98 1.19 -15.16
C LEU A 240 10.36 1.60 -15.54
N ALA A 241 11.32 1.45 -14.62
CA ALA A 241 12.73 1.68 -14.87
C ALA A 241 13.47 0.33 -14.87
N THR A 242 14.17 0.02 -15.94
CA THR A 242 15.02 -1.17 -16.05
C THR A 242 16.46 -0.77 -15.82
N PHE A 243 17.13 -1.50 -14.95
CA PHE A 243 18.52 -1.30 -14.56
C PHE A 243 19.33 -2.54 -14.97
N ASP A 244 20.61 -2.34 -15.32
CA ASP A 244 21.56 -3.43 -15.51
C ASP A 244 22.57 -3.45 -14.36
N ILE A 245 22.65 -4.56 -13.67
CA ILE A 245 23.57 -4.75 -12.54
C ILE A 245 24.44 -5.96 -12.86
N GLY A 246 25.63 -5.69 -13.39
CA GLY A 246 26.59 -6.75 -13.70
C GLY A 246 26.08 -7.76 -14.73
N GLY A 247 25.28 -7.31 -15.72
CA GLY A 247 24.67 -8.15 -16.76
C GLY A 247 23.31 -8.76 -16.36
N GLN A 248 22.83 -8.49 -15.15
CA GLN A 248 21.50 -8.90 -14.70
C GLN A 248 20.52 -7.73 -14.74
N LYS A 249 19.45 -7.87 -15.51
CA LYS A 249 18.41 -6.84 -15.62
C LYS A 249 17.42 -6.91 -14.48
N MET A 250 17.15 -5.75 -13.86
CA MET A 250 16.11 -5.59 -12.84
C MET A 250 15.16 -4.46 -13.23
N THR A 251 13.86 -4.76 -13.33
CA THR A 251 12.83 -3.75 -13.59
C THR A 251 12.09 -3.41 -12.30
N LEU A 252 12.00 -2.12 -11.99
CA LEU A 252 11.38 -1.56 -10.80
C LEU A 252 10.30 -0.55 -11.18
N GLU A 253 9.26 -0.47 -10.37
CA GLU A 253 8.18 0.50 -10.50
C GLU A 253 8.61 1.83 -9.88
N ILE A 254 8.40 2.92 -10.61
CA ILE A 254 8.69 4.29 -10.18
C ILE A 254 7.37 5.06 -10.11
N LEU A 255 7.13 5.74 -9.00
CA LEU A 255 5.95 6.55 -8.77
C LEU A 255 6.33 8.03 -8.68
N ASP A 256 5.65 8.88 -9.45
CA ASP A 256 5.83 10.34 -9.54
C ASP A 256 7.27 10.80 -9.82
N GLY A 257 8.13 9.91 -10.35
CA GLY A 257 9.54 10.18 -10.50
C GLY A 257 10.27 10.44 -9.16
N ALA A 258 9.67 10.03 -8.04
CA ALA A 258 10.15 10.33 -6.69
C ALA A 258 10.23 9.12 -5.75
N TRP A 259 9.57 8.03 -6.12
CA TRP A 259 9.47 6.82 -5.31
C TRP A 259 9.83 5.59 -6.11
N ILE A 260 10.60 4.69 -5.53
CA ILE A 260 10.96 3.40 -6.12
C ILE A 260 10.37 2.26 -5.30
N HIS A 261 9.69 1.33 -5.98
CA HIS A 261 9.01 0.20 -5.38
C HIS A 261 9.79 -1.09 -5.61
N LEU A 262 10.28 -1.69 -4.52
CA LEU A 262 10.96 -2.99 -4.57
C LEU A 262 9.98 -4.12 -4.89
N GLY A 263 8.81 -4.08 -4.27
CA GLY A 263 7.69 -5.00 -4.50
C GLY A 263 7.89 -6.42 -3.94
N GLY A 264 6.81 -6.96 -3.39
CA GLY A 264 6.72 -8.37 -3.02
C GLY A 264 7.44 -8.82 -1.75
N VAL A 265 8.03 -7.92 -1.00
CA VAL A 265 8.89 -8.22 0.18
C VAL A 265 8.21 -9.10 1.23
N GLY A 266 6.91 -8.91 1.47
CA GLY A 266 6.18 -9.67 2.50
C GLY A 266 5.93 -11.16 2.20
N TYR A 267 6.26 -11.65 1.01
CA TYR A 267 5.98 -13.04 0.58
C TYR A 267 7.02 -13.66 -0.36
N MET A 268 8.16 -13.00 -0.52
CA MET A 268 9.27 -13.52 -1.34
C MET A 268 10.06 -14.59 -0.59
N GLN A 269 10.40 -15.66 -1.31
CA GLN A 269 11.34 -16.67 -0.82
C GLN A 269 12.80 -16.24 -0.99
N ASN A 270 13.10 -15.34 -1.96
CA ASN A 270 14.45 -14.90 -2.35
C ASN A 270 14.66 -13.42 -2.01
N PHE A 271 14.26 -12.99 -0.82
CA PHE A 271 14.39 -11.58 -0.42
C PHE A 271 15.83 -11.08 -0.51
N ASP A 272 16.80 -11.84 0.01
CA ASP A 272 18.21 -11.41 0.07
C ASP A 272 18.80 -11.19 -1.33
N GLU A 273 18.51 -12.07 -2.29
CA GLU A 273 18.97 -11.91 -3.69
C GLU A 273 18.38 -10.63 -4.31
N ARG A 274 17.08 -10.41 -4.13
CA ARG A 274 16.40 -9.23 -4.66
C ARG A 274 16.88 -7.95 -3.97
N TRP A 275 17.10 -7.99 -2.66
CA TRP A 275 17.67 -6.89 -1.91
C TRP A 275 19.10 -6.56 -2.38
N ASN A 276 19.94 -7.56 -2.57
CA ASN A 276 21.31 -7.38 -3.06
C ASN A 276 21.35 -6.76 -4.46
N ALA A 277 20.38 -7.08 -5.34
CA ALA A 277 20.24 -6.44 -6.65
C ALA A 277 19.68 -5.01 -6.54
N PHE A 278 18.71 -4.77 -5.65
CA PHE A 278 18.09 -3.47 -5.44
C PHE A 278 18.99 -2.44 -4.76
N SER A 279 19.75 -2.86 -3.74
CA SER A 279 20.51 -1.93 -2.89
C SER A 279 21.53 -1.07 -3.65
N PRO A 280 22.29 -1.58 -4.64
CA PRO A 280 23.16 -0.74 -5.47
C PRO A 280 22.39 0.29 -6.31
N ILE A 281 21.23 -0.11 -6.87
CA ILE A 281 20.37 0.80 -7.64
C ILE A 281 19.90 1.94 -6.74
N TYR A 282 19.35 1.58 -5.57
CA TYR A 282 18.85 2.56 -4.63
C TYR A 282 19.95 3.52 -4.17
N THR A 283 21.14 3.00 -3.86
CA THR A 283 22.31 3.82 -3.49
C THR A 283 22.69 4.77 -4.61
N ALA A 284 22.75 4.30 -5.85
CA ALA A 284 23.10 5.14 -7.01
C ALA A 284 22.08 6.26 -7.25
N ILE A 285 20.78 5.96 -7.12
CA ILE A 285 19.71 6.97 -7.24
C ILE A 285 19.82 8.02 -6.13
N THR A 286 20.05 7.57 -4.90
CA THR A 286 20.05 8.44 -3.71
C THR A 286 21.36 9.21 -3.53
N SER A 287 22.46 8.80 -4.18
CA SER A 287 23.76 9.54 -4.15
C SER A 287 23.75 10.74 -5.06
N ASN A 288 22.94 10.75 -6.11
CA ASN A 288 22.77 11.90 -6.97
C ASN A 288 21.69 12.80 -6.36
N ASP A 289 22.00 14.06 -6.12
CA ASP A 289 20.99 15.03 -5.65
C ASP A 289 19.80 14.97 -6.60
N CYS A 290 18.61 14.91 -6.00
CA CYS A 290 17.31 14.66 -6.60
C CYS A 290 17.00 15.51 -7.86
N GLU A 291 17.66 15.19 -8.95
CA GLU A 291 17.28 15.67 -10.26
C GLU A 291 16.50 14.57 -10.97
N ASP A 292 15.45 14.92 -11.71
CA ASP A 292 14.73 13.99 -12.61
C ASP A 292 15.69 13.29 -13.59
N SER A 293 16.91 13.83 -13.74
CA SER A 293 18.01 13.26 -14.50
C SER A 293 18.70 12.06 -13.85
N ALA A 294 18.57 11.84 -12.53
CA ALA A 294 19.29 10.75 -11.84
C ALA A 294 18.82 9.37 -12.31
N LEU A 295 17.51 9.17 -12.45
CA LEU A 295 16.95 7.94 -13.04
C LEU A 295 17.39 7.74 -14.48
N ASN A 296 17.35 8.81 -15.31
CA ASN A 296 17.71 8.75 -16.72
C ASN A 296 19.20 8.44 -16.95
N LYS A 297 20.06 8.71 -15.95
CA LYS A 297 21.51 8.43 -16.02
C LYS A 297 21.84 6.97 -15.75
N ILE A 298 21.01 6.26 -14.98
CA ILE A 298 21.31 4.89 -14.49
C ILE A 298 20.33 3.83 -15.00
N ALA A 299 19.10 4.22 -15.35
CA ALA A 299 18.16 3.31 -16.00
C ALA A 299 18.55 3.14 -17.47
N ILE A 300 18.58 1.89 -17.94
CA ILE A 300 18.83 1.56 -19.35
C ILE A 300 17.57 1.67 -20.20
N GLU A 301 16.39 1.65 -19.55
CA GLU A 301 15.09 1.75 -20.19
C GLU A 301 14.10 2.38 -19.20
N LEU A 302 13.25 3.28 -19.68
CA LEU A 302 12.18 3.91 -18.92
C LEU A 302 10.88 3.87 -19.73
N GLU A 303 9.86 3.17 -19.22
CA GLU A 303 8.54 3.07 -19.84
C GLU A 303 7.50 3.74 -18.94
N VAL A 304 6.76 4.72 -19.48
CA VAL A 304 5.63 5.34 -18.79
C VAL A 304 4.40 4.47 -18.98
N LEU A 305 3.74 4.08 -17.88
CA LEU A 305 2.54 3.26 -17.94
C LEU A 305 1.27 4.13 -17.99
N PRO A 306 0.26 3.72 -18.77
CA PRO A 306 -1.06 4.36 -18.72
C PRO A 306 -1.69 4.26 -17.34
N VAL A 307 -2.44 5.31 -16.95
CA VAL A 307 -3.18 5.33 -15.68
C VAL A 307 -4.14 4.13 -15.58
N GLY A 308 -4.14 3.47 -14.43
CA GLY A 308 -4.98 2.29 -14.15
C GLY A 308 -4.36 0.95 -14.54
N LYS A 309 -3.26 0.95 -15.31
CA LYS A 309 -2.58 -0.29 -15.68
C LYS A 309 -1.80 -0.85 -14.48
N THR A 310 -1.97 -2.13 -14.23
CA THR A 310 -1.20 -2.82 -13.17
C THR A 310 0.07 -3.41 -13.75
N PHE A 311 1.21 -3.12 -13.14
CA PHE A 311 2.47 -3.78 -13.47
C PHE A 311 2.42 -5.23 -12.97
N MET A 312 2.54 -6.16 -13.90
CA MET A 312 2.58 -7.61 -13.63
C MET A 312 4.01 -8.17 -13.83
N GLY A 313 5.03 -7.32 -13.67
CA GLY A 313 6.43 -7.59 -14.03
C GLY A 313 7.14 -8.67 -13.24
N TYR A 314 6.50 -9.15 -12.17
CA TYR A 314 7.00 -10.33 -11.45
C TYR A 314 6.82 -11.66 -12.21
N LYS A 315 6.35 -11.63 -13.47
CA LYS A 315 6.13 -12.85 -14.28
C LYS A 315 7.35 -13.28 -15.07
N ASN A 316 8.28 -12.40 -15.37
CA ASN A 316 9.41 -12.69 -16.28
C ASN A 316 10.70 -13.10 -15.55
N ASP A 317 10.90 -12.67 -14.34
CA ASP A 317 11.91 -13.26 -13.48
C ASP A 317 11.36 -14.58 -12.98
N SER A 318 12.13 -15.63 -12.92
CA SER A 318 11.83 -17.01 -12.47
C SER A 318 11.05 -17.09 -11.12
N TRP A 319 10.53 -15.97 -10.66
CA TRP A 319 9.76 -15.78 -9.46
C TRP A 319 8.28 -16.10 -9.71
N GLN A 320 7.89 -17.29 -9.30
CA GLN A 320 6.47 -17.64 -9.16
C GLN A 320 6.06 -17.41 -7.70
N PRO A 321 5.00 -16.60 -7.42
CA PRO A 321 4.47 -16.55 -6.07
C PRO A 321 4.12 -17.96 -5.62
N ALA A 322 4.64 -18.38 -4.48
CA ALA A 322 4.35 -19.69 -3.91
C ALA A 322 2.84 -19.93 -3.88
N GLY A 323 2.41 -20.92 -4.63
CA GLY A 323 1.08 -21.40 -4.89
C GLY A 323 -0.09 -20.85 -4.09
N GLY A 324 -0.89 -19.96 -4.66
CA GLY A 324 -2.12 -19.48 -4.06
C GLY A 324 -2.91 -18.49 -4.92
N TYR A 325 -2.24 -17.63 -5.63
CA TYR A 325 -2.89 -16.55 -6.39
C TYR A 325 -3.55 -16.98 -7.71
N ARG A 326 -3.09 -18.06 -8.35
CA ARG A 326 -3.59 -18.49 -9.67
C ARG A 326 -4.92 -19.25 -9.65
N ARG A 327 -5.38 -19.77 -8.51
CA ARG A 327 -6.61 -20.59 -8.49
C ARG A 327 -7.91 -19.81 -8.34
N GLU A 328 -7.88 -18.56 -7.91
CA GLU A 328 -9.12 -17.78 -7.74
C GLU A 328 -9.47 -16.91 -8.96
N PHE A 329 -8.55 -16.71 -9.92
CA PHE A 329 -8.74 -15.84 -11.11
C PHE A 329 -8.73 -16.57 -12.47
N LYS A 330 -8.71 -17.90 -12.50
CA LYS A 330 -9.01 -18.59 -13.75
C LYS A 330 -10.50 -18.52 -14.02
N SER A 331 -10.89 -17.51 -14.83
CA SER A 331 -12.10 -17.58 -15.64
C SER A 331 -11.89 -18.72 -16.66
N ASN A 332 -12.60 -19.80 -16.51
CA ASN A 332 -13.03 -20.61 -17.63
C ASN A 332 -14.35 -20.08 -18.11
#